data_245b0ebc547092ed0f8ef9a2bc16144d
#
_entry.id   245b0ebc547092ed0f8ef9a2bc16144d
#
_cell.length_a   1.000
_cell.length_b   1.000
_cell.length_c   1.000
_cell.angle_alpha   90.00
_cell.angle_beta   90.00
_cell.angle_gamma   90.00
#
_symmetry.space_group_name_H-M   'P 1'
#
loop_
_entity.id
_entity.type
_entity.pdbx_description
1 polymer ?
#
loop_
_entity_poly.entity_id
_entity_poly.type
_entity_poly.pdbx_seq_one_letter_code
_entity_poly.pdbx_strand_id
1 'polypeptide(L)'
;MEINLIEKQQEFLKLLETQGKSFNTVKNYKADLRCFNVFLMDKQQHLKIRAFTAGQVQEYSQYLDQKYDSPNSVRRRVQALRLFFDFLMAQNLFSENPLKKMAVSPKVLDNPEPTAFPEVLKTYQLLRKKVQTSEGLSQIVNSRNLIIFHLIYGAGLKVSDMAKLHFTSILKDQKGFRVMVEHPKRDPYSIPLPSSFNADFQFYKTNYQLLLKKEGLEIEELLFNANPYKILAGGLSPRGTELFFEDLRKNIKSKMTAKSLRQSCIFKWLNQNINHTTIKEWLGVTPSYSLELYLEELKKNPVGKVFKDIQDQE
;
A
#
# COMPACT_ATOMS: atom_id res chain seq x y z
N MET A 1 40.71 -9.94 -6.44
CA MET A 1 40.57 -9.23 -5.14
C MET A 1 39.35 -9.77 -4.43
N GLU A 2 39.41 -9.93 -3.12
CA GLU A 2 38.24 -10.39 -2.35
C GLU A 2 37.39 -9.20 -1.90
N ILE A 3 36.08 -9.26 -2.12
CA ILE A 3 35.15 -8.15 -1.88
C ILE A 3 34.39 -8.38 -0.59
N ASN A 4 34.41 -7.42 0.32
CA ASN A 4 33.55 -7.40 1.49
C ASN A 4 32.14 -6.96 1.06
N LEU A 5 31.18 -7.89 1.06
CA LEU A 5 29.83 -7.63 0.61
C LEU A 5 29.09 -6.60 1.47
N ILE A 6 29.30 -6.59 2.78
CA ILE A 6 28.59 -5.67 3.68
C ILE A 6 28.94 -4.21 3.36
N GLU A 7 30.23 -3.92 3.18
CA GLU A 7 30.68 -2.58 2.78
C GLU A 7 30.08 -2.15 1.45
N LYS A 8 30.20 -3.02 0.43
CA LYS A 8 29.68 -2.71 -0.91
C LYS A 8 28.15 -2.60 -0.96
N GLN A 9 27.45 -3.37 -0.17
CA GLN A 9 25.99 -3.23 -0.03
C GLN A 9 25.60 -1.90 0.64
N GLN A 10 26.35 -1.43 1.61
CA GLN A 10 26.13 -0.10 2.23
C GLN A 10 26.36 1.02 1.21
N GLU A 11 27.45 0.96 0.43
CA GLU A 11 27.72 1.91 -0.65
C GLU A 11 26.60 1.92 -1.71
N PHE A 12 26.14 0.72 -2.12
CA PHE A 12 25.04 0.59 -3.06
C PHE A 12 23.72 1.19 -2.53
N LEU A 13 23.36 0.90 -1.28
CA LEU A 13 22.14 1.45 -0.68
C LEU A 13 22.22 2.99 -0.58
N LYS A 14 23.37 3.54 -0.20
CA LYS A 14 23.61 4.99 -0.18
C LYS A 14 23.50 5.61 -1.59
N LEU A 15 24.02 4.93 -2.62
CA LEU A 15 23.85 5.36 -4.01
C LEU A 15 22.38 5.43 -4.41
N LEU A 16 21.56 4.44 -4.01
CA LEU A 16 20.12 4.44 -4.30
C LEU A 16 19.40 5.61 -3.62
N GLU A 17 19.80 5.97 -2.41
CA GLU A 17 19.27 7.15 -1.70
C GLU A 17 19.63 8.44 -2.43
N THR A 18 20.88 8.62 -2.85
CA THR A 18 21.30 9.80 -3.62
C THR A 18 20.64 9.91 -4.99
N GLN A 19 20.25 8.77 -5.58
CA GLN A 19 19.44 8.72 -6.82
C GLN A 19 17.95 9.01 -6.58
N GLY A 20 17.52 9.38 -5.37
CA GLY A 20 16.13 9.72 -5.06
C GLY A 20 15.20 8.51 -5.00
N LYS A 21 15.71 7.29 -4.77
CA LYS A 21 14.84 6.13 -4.51
C LYS A 21 14.09 6.31 -3.21
N SER A 22 12.82 5.90 -3.17
CA SER A 22 12.01 6.01 -1.96
C SER A 22 12.59 5.19 -0.81
N PHE A 23 12.38 5.66 0.42
CA PHE A 23 12.76 4.94 1.65
C PHE A 23 12.32 3.46 1.62
N ASN A 24 11.08 3.19 1.20
CA ASN A 24 10.57 1.81 1.10
C ASN A 24 11.32 0.99 0.05
N THR A 25 11.74 1.59 -1.05
CA THR A 25 12.55 0.91 -2.07
C THR A 25 13.90 0.50 -1.51
N VAL A 26 14.61 1.42 -0.84
CA VAL A 26 15.92 1.16 -0.22
C VAL A 26 15.80 0.11 0.88
N LYS A 27 14.79 0.23 1.75
CA LYS A 27 14.47 -0.76 2.80
C LYS A 27 14.24 -2.16 2.23
N ASN A 28 13.50 -2.27 1.13
CA ASN A 28 13.24 -3.54 0.47
C ASN A 28 14.51 -4.14 -0.13
N TYR A 29 15.33 -3.34 -0.82
CA TYR A 29 16.62 -3.81 -1.34
C TYR A 29 17.57 -4.25 -0.24
N LYS A 30 17.63 -3.53 0.89
CA LYS A 30 18.39 -3.97 2.07
C LYS A 30 17.94 -5.34 2.57
N ALA A 31 16.62 -5.58 2.64
CA ALA A 31 16.08 -6.88 3.05
C ALA A 31 16.39 -7.99 2.02
N ASP A 32 16.38 -7.66 0.72
CA ASP A 32 16.69 -8.61 -0.34
C ASP A 32 18.18 -8.99 -0.37
N LEU A 33 19.07 -8.01 -0.17
CA LEU A 33 20.51 -8.26 -0.01
C LEU A 33 20.83 -9.08 1.25
N ARG A 34 20.10 -8.80 2.37
CA ARG A 34 20.21 -9.63 3.57
C ARG A 34 19.83 -11.09 3.30
N CYS A 35 18.84 -11.35 2.46
CA CYS A 35 18.48 -12.72 2.06
C CYS A 35 19.64 -13.42 1.36
N PHE A 36 20.35 -12.71 0.49
CA PHE A 36 21.58 -13.22 -0.17
C PHE A 36 22.71 -13.46 0.82
N ASN A 37 22.88 -12.56 1.79
CA ASN A 37 23.90 -12.75 2.84
C ASN A 37 23.63 -14.00 3.68
N VAL A 38 22.38 -14.28 4.03
CA VAL A 38 22.00 -15.52 4.75
C VAL A 38 22.37 -16.75 3.91
N PHE A 39 22.01 -16.77 2.63
CA PHE A 39 22.40 -17.87 1.73
C PHE A 39 23.92 -18.09 1.70
N LEU A 40 24.72 -17.03 1.59
CA LEU A 40 26.18 -17.16 1.57
C LEU A 40 26.75 -17.63 2.91
N MET A 41 26.23 -17.13 4.04
CA MET A 41 26.62 -17.57 5.36
C MET A 41 26.36 -19.07 5.58
N ASP A 42 25.20 -19.54 5.12
CA ASP A 42 24.85 -20.97 5.20
C ASP A 42 25.78 -21.86 4.33
N LYS A 43 26.29 -21.33 3.20
CA LYS A 43 27.09 -22.09 2.25
C LYS A 43 28.59 -22.01 2.49
N GLN A 44 29.13 -20.87 2.86
CA GLN A 44 30.57 -20.61 2.94
C GLN A 44 31.05 -19.97 4.22
N GLN A 45 30.13 -19.69 5.17
CA GLN A 45 30.40 -19.13 6.51
C GLN A 45 31.09 -17.75 6.54
N HIS A 46 31.14 -17.04 5.40
CA HIS A 46 31.65 -15.68 5.32
C HIS A 46 30.97 -14.85 4.22
N LEU A 47 31.08 -13.53 4.32
CA LEU A 47 30.49 -12.56 3.37
C LEU A 47 31.54 -11.88 2.49
N LYS A 48 32.62 -12.63 2.15
CA LYS A 48 33.62 -12.18 1.20
C LYS A 48 33.53 -13.05 -0.06
N ILE A 49 33.48 -12.41 -1.22
CA ILE A 49 33.40 -13.12 -2.50
C ILE A 49 34.49 -12.63 -3.47
N ARG A 50 35.01 -13.52 -4.26
CA ARG A 50 35.88 -13.22 -5.42
C ARG A 50 35.14 -13.38 -6.73
N ALA A 51 34.21 -14.31 -6.76
CA ALA A 51 33.37 -14.64 -7.90
C ALA A 51 32.01 -15.12 -7.40
N PHE A 52 31.03 -15.09 -8.27
CA PHE A 52 29.74 -15.75 -8.06
C PHE A 52 29.45 -16.57 -9.32
N THR A 53 29.75 -17.86 -9.24
CA THR A 53 29.74 -18.78 -10.38
C THR A 53 28.33 -19.15 -10.82
N ALA A 54 28.20 -19.69 -12.04
CA ALA A 54 26.90 -20.18 -12.54
C ALA A 54 26.29 -21.27 -11.64
N GLY A 55 27.12 -22.15 -11.05
CA GLY A 55 26.66 -23.15 -10.08
C GLY A 55 26.08 -22.49 -8.82
N GLN A 56 26.74 -21.48 -8.25
CA GLN A 56 26.24 -20.74 -7.10
C GLN A 56 24.95 -19.94 -7.44
N VAL A 57 24.83 -19.42 -8.66
CA VAL A 57 23.58 -18.78 -9.14
C VAL A 57 22.44 -19.78 -9.17
N GLN A 58 22.68 -20.99 -9.63
CA GLN A 58 21.68 -22.07 -9.67
C GLN A 58 21.27 -22.48 -8.24
N GLU A 59 22.24 -22.66 -7.34
CA GLU A 59 21.96 -22.96 -5.92
C GLU A 59 21.15 -21.84 -5.24
N TYR A 60 21.47 -20.58 -5.52
CA TYR A 60 20.70 -19.45 -4.99
C TYR A 60 19.27 -19.41 -5.55
N SER A 61 19.08 -19.75 -6.82
CA SER A 61 17.75 -19.89 -7.41
C SER A 61 16.93 -20.94 -6.66
N GLN A 62 17.49 -22.13 -6.47
CA GLN A 62 16.81 -23.21 -5.73
C GLN A 62 16.50 -22.81 -4.27
N TYR A 63 17.44 -22.12 -3.60
CA TYR A 63 17.20 -21.58 -2.26
C TYR A 63 16.04 -20.61 -2.21
N LEU A 64 15.90 -19.71 -3.20
CA LEU A 64 14.80 -18.77 -3.27
C LEU A 64 13.46 -19.48 -3.52
N ASP A 65 13.43 -20.47 -4.42
CA ASP A 65 12.22 -21.22 -4.76
C ASP A 65 11.74 -22.08 -3.58
N GLN A 66 12.66 -22.61 -2.78
CA GLN A 66 12.31 -23.34 -1.55
C GLN A 66 11.83 -22.44 -0.41
N LYS A 67 12.33 -21.19 -0.36
CA LYS A 67 12.07 -20.27 0.74
C LYS A 67 10.82 -19.41 0.54
N TYR A 68 10.39 -19.21 -0.70
CA TYR A 68 9.33 -18.26 -1.03
C TYR A 68 8.30 -18.83 -2.02
N ASP A 69 7.06 -18.96 -1.58
CA ASP A 69 5.95 -19.44 -2.42
C ASP A 69 5.54 -18.43 -3.51
N SER A 70 5.81 -17.13 -3.29
CA SER A 70 5.40 -16.08 -4.24
C SER A 70 6.47 -15.83 -5.31
N PRO A 71 6.17 -16.10 -6.60
CA PRO A 71 7.08 -15.79 -7.72
C PRO A 71 7.50 -14.31 -7.78
N ASN A 72 6.61 -13.39 -7.39
CA ASN A 72 6.93 -11.96 -7.31
C ASN A 72 7.97 -11.67 -6.23
N SER A 73 7.96 -12.43 -5.13
CA SER A 73 8.96 -12.31 -4.06
C SER A 73 10.34 -12.80 -4.51
N VAL A 74 10.40 -13.91 -5.25
CA VAL A 74 11.63 -14.42 -5.86
C VAL A 74 12.16 -13.42 -6.87
N ARG A 75 11.32 -13.01 -7.84
CA ARG A 75 11.64 -12.02 -8.86
C ARG A 75 12.25 -10.75 -8.28
N ARG A 76 11.67 -10.17 -7.22
CA ARG A 76 12.15 -8.95 -6.60
C ARG A 76 13.56 -9.12 -6.04
N ARG A 77 13.85 -10.24 -5.38
CA ARG A 77 15.18 -10.54 -4.82
C ARG A 77 16.25 -10.70 -5.90
N VAL A 78 15.92 -11.43 -6.95
CA VAL A 78 16.83 -11.55 -8.10
C VAL A 78 17.09 -10.19 -8.75
N GLN A 79 16.07 -9.37 -8.90
CA GLN A 79 16.21 -8.03 -9.48
C GLN A 79 17.08 -7.11 -8.59
N ALA A 80 16.89 -7.13 -7.26
CA ALA A 80 17.73 -6.38 -6.33
C ALA A 80 19.20 -6.80 -6.42
N LEU A 81 19.44 -8.10 -6.50
CA LEU A 81 20.78 -8.64 -6.60
C LEU A 81 21.42 -8.35 -7.98
N ARG A 82 20.65 -8.39 -9.07
CA ARG A 82 21.13 -7.93 -10.39
C ARG A 82 21.63 -6.51 -10.35
N LEU A 83 20.85 -5.59 -9.79
CA LEU A 83 21.25 -4.19 -9.67
C LEU A 83 22.49 -4.00 -8.80
N PHE A 84 22.63 -4.82 -7.77
CA PHE A 84 23.83 -4.80 -6.93
C PHE A 84 25.07 -5.29 -7.70
N PHE A 85 24.97 -6.36 -8.49
CA PHE A 85 26.08 -6.81 -9.32
C PHE A 85 26.40 -5.83 -10.47
N ASP A 86 25.40 -5.16 -11.04
CA ASP A 86 25.64 -4.05 -11.99
C ASP A 86 26.43 -2.92 -11.33
N PHE A 87 26.13 -2.59 -10.07
CA PHE A 87 26.90 -1.62 -9.29
C PHE A 87 28.35 -2.10 -9.06
N LEU A 88 28.58 -3.37 -8.74
CA LEU A 88 29.95 -3.94 -8.60
C LEU A 88 30.72 -3.92 -9.91
N MET A 89 30.05 -4.17 -11.04
CA MET A 89 30.65 -4.04 -12.39
C MET A 89 31.06 -2.59 -12.69
N ALA A 90 30.21 -1.63 -12.35
CA ALA A 90 30.53 -0.21 -12.53
C ALA A 90 31.76 0.25 -11.71
N GLN A 91 32.11 -0.48 -10.66
CA GLN A 91 33.32 -0.30 -9.86
C GLN A 91 34.51 -1.18 -10.35
N ASN A 92 34.40 -1.88 -11.47
CA ASN A 92 35.38 -2.83 -12.00
C ASN A 92 35.73 -3.97 -11.02
N LEU A 93 34.83 -4.34 -10.12
CA LEU A 93 35.00 -5.43 -9.15
C LEU A 93 34.53 -6.77 -9.70
N PHE A 94 33.66 -6.76 -10.71
CA PHE A 94 33.21 -7.92 -11.48
C PHE A 94 33.27 -7.60 -12.96
N SER A 95 33.66 -8.59 -13.79
CA SER A 95 33.72 -8.46 -15.26
C SER A 95 32.35 -8.62 -15.93
N GLU A 96 31.45 -9.37 -15.29
CA GLU A 96 30.08 -9.61 -15.78
C GLU A 96 29.10 -9.74 -14.61
N ASN A 97 27.81 -9.50 -14.90
CA ASN A 97 26.75 -9.75 -13.92
C ASN A 97 26.34 -11.23 -13.97
N PRO A 98 26.68 -12.03 -12.95
CA PRO A 98 26.43 -13.46 -12.96
C PRO A 98 24.95 -13.85 -13.01
N LEU A 99 24.07 -12.92 -12.57
CA LEU A 99 22.62 -13.14 -12.56
C LEU A 99 21.93 -12.70 -13.86
N LYS A 100 22.66 -12.14 -14.82
CA LYS A 100 22.06 -11.62 -16.06
C LYS A 100 21.32 -12.71 -16.85
N LYS A 101 21.87 -13.93 -16.86
CA LYS A 101 21.30 -15.10 -17.55
C LYS A 101 20.35 -15.92 -16.68
N MET A 102 20.19 -15.59 -15.40
CA MET A 102 19.27 -16.31 -14.51
C MET A 102 17.83 -16.14 -15.00
N ALA A 103 17.15 -17.24 -15.30
CA ALA A 103 15.73 -17.20 -15.62
C ALA A 103 14.93 -16.71 -14.39
N VAL A 104 13.99 -15.81 -14.60
CA VAL A 104 13.10 -15.32 -13.57
C VAL A 104 11.69 -15.34 -14.13
N SER A 105 10.78 -15.90 -13.37
CA SER A 105 9.37 -15.93 -13.73
C SER A 105 8.87 -14.51 -14.11
N PRO A 106 8.04 -14.37 -15.13
CA PRO A 106 7.44 -13.09 -15.45
C PRO A 106 6.67 -12.55 -14.25
N LYS A 107 6.42 -11.24 -14.22
CA LYS A 107 5.61 -10.67 -13.16
C LYS A 107 4.21 -11.28 -13.21
N VAL A 108 3.87 -12.02 -12.15
CA VAL A 108 2.52 -12.55 -11.99
C VAL A 108 1.61 -11.42 -11.50
N LEU A 109 0.58 -11.13 -12.27
CA LEU A 109 -0.49 -10.23 -11.83
C LEU A 109 -1.48 -11.06 -11.01
N ASP A 110 -1.62 -10.70 -9.73
CA ASP A 110 -2.61 -11.33 -8.85
C ASP A 110 -4.02 -11.06 -9.39
N ASN A 111 -4.85 -12.07 -9.47
CA ASN A 111 -6.27 -11.87 -9.73
C ASN A 111 -6.88 -10.96 -8.67
N PRO A 112 -7.80 -10.06 -9.04
CA PRO A 112 -8.49 -9.25 -8.05
C PRO A 112 -9.34 -10.10 -7.10
N GLU A 113 -9.11 -9.92 -5.81
CA GLU A 113 -9.88 -10.54 -4.73
C GLU A 113 -10.59 -9.46 -3.90
N PRO A 114 -11.70 -8.87 -4.40
CA PRO A 114 -12.40 -7.84 -3.67
C PRO A 114 -13.11 -8.40 -2.45
N THR A 115 -13.26 -7.58 -1.42
CA THR A 115 -14.20 -7.87 -0.32
C THR A 115 -15.64 -7.81 -0.86
N ALA A 116 -16.43 -8.83 -0.65
CA ALA A 116 -17.81 -8.90 -1.15
C ALA A 116 -18.68 -7.74 -0.61
N PHE A 117 -19.61 -7.23 -1.42
CA PHE A 117 -20.42 -6.06 -1.07
C PHE A 117 -21.21 -6.21 0.25
N PRO A 118 -21.84 -7.36 0.55
CA PRO A 118 -22.52 -7.53 1.85
C PRO A 118 -21.58 -7.37 3.04
N GLU A 119 -20.33 -7.79 2.90
CA GLU A 119 -19.30 -7.63 3.94
C GLU A 119 -18.82 -6.16 4.04
N VAL A 120 -18.70 -5.47 2.91
CA VAL A 120 -18.43 -4.02 2.86
C VAL A 120 -19.51 -3.26 3.60
N LEU A 121 -20.79 -3.55 3.32
CA LEU A 121 -21.94 -2.93 3.96
C LEU A 121 -21.98 -3.20 5.48
N LYS A 122 -21.81 -4.47 5.87
CA LYS A 122 -21.73 -4.86 7.29
C LYS A 122 -20.62 -4.14 8.03
N THR A 123 -19.46 -3.96 7.38
CA THR A 123 -18.34 -3.23 7.95
C THR A 123 -18.67 -1.76 8.16
N TYR A 124 -19.25 -1.11 7.17
CA TYR A 124 -19.70 0.27 7.28
C TYR A 124 -20.70 0.46 8.44
N GLN A 125 -21.72 -0.38 8.52
CA GLN A 125 -22.71 -0.35 9.62
C GLN A 125 -22.04 -0.55 10.99
N LEU A 126 -21.09 -1.48 11.11
CA LEU A 126 -20.33 -1.67 12.34
C LEU A 126 -19.54 -0.43 12.73
N LEU A 127 -18.85 0.20 11.77
CA LEU A 127 -18.07 1.42 12.04
C LEU A 127 -18.97 2.58 12.47
N ARG A 128 -20.11 2.79 11.81
CA ARG A 128 -21.09 3.79 12.23
C ARG A 128 -21.63 3.50 13.64
N LYS A 129 -21.99 2.26 13.93
CA LYS A 129 -22.42 1.84 15.27
C LYS A 129 -21.35 2.15 16.32
N LYS A 130 -20.07 1.83 16.05
CA LYS A 130 -18.96 2.16 16.97
C LYS A 130 -18.84 3.66 17.21
N VAL A 131 -19.03 4.50 16.21
CA VAL A 131 -19.07 5.97 16.38
C VAL A 131 -20.21 6.40 17.29
N GLN A 132 -21.40 5.84 17.11
CA GLN A 132 -22.60 6.19 17.88
C GLN A 132 -22.56 5.71 19.34
N THR A 133 -21.88 4.59 19.61
CA THR A 133 -21.86 3.94 20.94
C THR A 133 -20.60 4.23 21.75
N SER A 134 -19.66 5.02 21.22
CA SER A 134 -18.45 5.43 21.92
C SER A 134 -18.46 6.93 22.21
N GLU A 135 -17.64 7.34 23.18
CA GLU A 135 -17.53 8.73 23.63
C GLU A 135 -16.07 9.19 23.65
N GLY A 136 -15.87 10.50 23.73
CA GLY A 136 -14.57 11.13 23.89
C GLY A 136 -13.56 10.73 22.79
N LEU A 137 -12.33 10.48 23.17
CA LEU A 137 -11.26 10.12 22.22
C LEU A 137 -11.61 8.84 21.42
N SER A 138 -12.26 7.85 22.05
CA SER A 138 -12.65 6.61 21.38
C SER A 138 -13.63 6.88 20.24
N GLN A 139 -14.60 7.78 20.42
CA GLN A 139 -15.54 8.18 19.38
C GLN A 139 -14.82 8.83 18.20
N ILE A 140 -13.86 9.71 18.47
CA ILE A 140 -13.10 10.41 17.41
C ILE A 140 -12.18 9.44 16.66
N VAL A 141 -11.57 8.48 17.36
CA VAL A 141 -10.80 7.39 16.73
C VAL A 141 -11.68 6.52 15.84
N ASN A 142 -12.89 6.17 16.29
CA ASN A 142 -13.86 5.41 15.50
C ASN A 142 -14.35 6.22 14.27
N SER A 143 -14.57 7.52 14.44
CA SER A 143 -14.91 8.42 13.32
C SER A 143 -13.77 8.49 12.29
N ARG A 144 -12.51 8.63 12.73
CA ARG A 144 -11.34 8.55 11.85
C ARG A 144 -11.31 7.22 11.07
N ASN A 145 -11.59 6.11 11.73
CA ASN A 145 -11.61 4.80 11.10
C ASN A 145 -12.72 4.67 10.05
N LEU A 146 -13.86 5.33 10.27
CA LEU A 146 -14.94 5.45 9.29
C LEU A 146 -14.50 6.31 8.08
N ILE A 147 -13.75 7.39 8.30
CA ILE A 147 -13.15 8.19 7.20
C ILE A 147 -12.15 7.35 6.40
N ILE A 148 -11.30 6.54 7.04
CA ILE A 148 -10.40 5.61 6.34
C ILE A 148 -11.19 4.67 5.42
N PHE A 149 -12.30 4.11 5.91
CA PHE A 149 -13.17 3.26 5.11
C PHE A 149 -13.69 4.00 3.87
N HIS A 150 -14.21 5.22 4.03
CA HIS A 150 -14.70 6.04 2.91
C HIS A 150 -13.60 6.38 1.90
N LEU A 151 -12.39 6.71 2.36
CA LEU A 151 -11.26 7.02 1.47
C LEU A 151 -10.84 5.81 0.63
N ILE A 152 -10.96 4.59 1.18
CA ILE A 152 -10.58 3.38 0.45
C ILE A 152 -11.74 2.88 -0.43
N TYR A 153 -12.94 2.69 0.12
CA TYR A 153 -14.08 2.19 -0.63
C TYR A 153 -14.76 3.25 -1.51
N GLY A 154 -14.81 4.49 -1.02
CA GLY A 154 -15.38 5.62 -1.74
C GLY A 154 -14.47 6.13 -2.86
N ALA A 155 -13.21 6.40 -2.55
CA ALA A 155 -12.25 7.05 -3.45
C ALA A 155 -11.09 6.16 -3.92
N GLY A 156 -11.04 4.88 -3.56
CA GLY A 156 -10.02 3.94 -4.03
C GLY A 156 -8.59 4.28 -3.64
N LEU A 157 -8.36 5.02 -2.56
CA LEU A 157 -7.03 5.45 -2.16
C LEU A 157 -6.17 4.28 -1.67
N LYS A 158 -4.86 4.39 -1.90
CA LYS A 158 -3.86 3.53 -1.26
C LYS A 158 -3.60 4.01 0.16
N VAL A 159 -3.21 3.10 1.04
CA VAL A 159 -2.82 3.43 2.42
C VAL A 159 -1.70 4.48 2.46
N SER A 160 -0.74 4.40 1.52
CA SER A 160 0.36 5.37 1.40
C SER A 160 -0.10 6.78 1.01
N ASP A 161 -1.18 6.89 0.23
CA ASP A 161 -1.70 8.17 -0.22
C ASP A 161 -2.51 8.82 0.91
N MET A 162 -3.31 8.03 1.64
CA MET A 162 -4.08 8.50 2.80
C MET A 162 -3.20 9.06 3.93
N ALA A 163 -2.02 8.45 4.15
CA ALA A 163 -1.10 8.89 5.21
C ALA A 163 -0.51 10.31 4.98
N LYS A 164 -0.73 10.89 3.79
CA LYS A 164 -0.25 12.23 3.41
C LYS A 164 -1.37 13.27 3.34
N LEU A 165 -2.60 12.88 3.61
CA LEU A 165 -3.74 13.79 3.50
C LEU A 165 -3.80 14.74 4.68
N HIS A 166 -4.06 16.01 4.37
CA HIS A 166 -4.41 17.06 5.31
C HIS A 166 -5.90 17.39 5.21
N PHE A 167 -6.45 18.15 6.16
CA PHE A 167 -7.84 18.62 6.05
C PHE A 167 -8.08 19.45 4.79
N THR A 168 -7.08 20.19 4.34
CA THR A 168 -7.09 20.95 3.08
C THR A 168 -7.16 20.09 1.84
N SER A 169 -6.82 18.78 1.94
CA SER A 169 -6.98 17.84 0.82
C SER A 169 -8.45 17.48 0.56
N ILE A 170 -9.36 17.75 1.49
CA ILE A 170 -10.80 17.51 1.31
C ILE A 170 -11.46 18.80 0.83
N LEU A 171 -11.79 18.83 -0.46
CA LEU A 171 -12.42 19.96 -1.13
C LEU A 171 -13.92 19.75 -1.19
N LYS A 172 -14.69 20.83 -1.06
CA LYS A 172 -16.14 20.85 -1.26
C LYS A 172 -16.47 21.64 -2.51
N ASP A 173 -17.25 21.06 -3.40
CA ASP A 173 -17.83 21.74 -4.57
C ASP A 173 -19.36 21.65 -4.56
N GLN A 174 -20.00 22.06 -5.66
CA GLN A 174 -21.46 22.01 -5.80
C GLN A 174 -22.03 20.59 -5.83
N LYS A 175 -21.20 19.59 -6.17
CA LYS A 175 -21.57 18.16 -6.31
C LYS A 175 -21.29 17.35 -5.05
N GLY A 176 -20.60 17.93 -4.05
CA GLY A 176 -20.24 17.25 -2.82
C GLY A 176 -18.77 17.40 -2.46
N PHE A 177 -18.22 16.40 -1.79
CA PHE A 177 -16.80 16.38 -1.42
C PHE A 177 -15.94 15.64 -2.44
N ARG A 178 -14.71 16.10 -2.57
CA ARG A 178 -13.65 15.47 -3.35
C ARG A 178 -12.39 15.39 -2.50
N VAL A 179 -11.59 14.35 -2.70
CA VAL A 179 -10.25 14.27 -2.13
C VAL A 179 -9.20 14.62 -3.19
N MET A 180 -8.35 15.57 -2.89
CA MET A 180 -7.16 15.92 -3.69
C MET A 180 -6.01 15.00 -3.30
N VAL A 181 -5.36 14.40 -4.27
CA VAL A 181 -4.20 13.51 -4.08
C VAL A 181 -2.99 14.13 -4.76
N GLU A 182 -1.97 14.42 -3.97
CA GLU A 182 -0.67 14.84 -4.46
C GLU A 182 0.19 13.62 -4.80
N HIS A 183 0.90 13.69 -5.91
CA HIS A 183 1.78 12.62 -6.34
C HIS A 183 3.14 13.17 -6.78
N PRO A 184 4.28 12.63 -6.28
CA PRO A 184 5.60 13.22 -6.52
C PRO A 184 6.07 13.18 -7.99
N LYS A 185 5.37 12.43 -8.86
CA LYS A 185 5.76 12.20 -10.27
C LYS A 185 4.71 12.61 -11.29
N ARG A 186 3.66 13.28 -10.89
CA ARG A 186 2.58 13.74 -11.78
C ARG A 186 1.77 14.85 -11.10
N ASP A 187 0.96 15.54 -11.89
CA ASP A 187 0.08 16.59 -11.40
C ASP A 187 -0.91 16.06 -10.34
N PRO A 188 -1.28 16.88 -9.35
CA PRO A 188 -2.33 16.58 -8.40
C PRO A 188 -3.64 16.25 -9.12
N TYR A 189 -4.39 15.32 -8.57
CA TYR A 189 -5.69 14.92 -9.12
C TYR A 189 -6.73 14.77 -8.01
N SER A 190 -8.00 14.91 -8.36
CA SER A 190 -9.07 14.83 -7.40
C SER A 190 -10.06 13.71 -7.71
N ILE A 191 -10.55 13.06 -6.66
CA ILE A 191 -11.48 11.94 -6.73
C ILE A 191 -12.77 12.34 -6.01
N PRO A 192 -13.96 12.16 -6.61
CA PRO A 192 -15.22 12.41 -5.92
C PRO A 192 -15.43 11.39 -4.79
N LEU A 193 -15.98 11.86 -3.69
CA LEU A 193 -16.39 11.05 -2.55
C LEU A 193 -17.91 10.80 -2.59
N PRO A 194 -18.39 9.65 -2.11
CA PRO A 194 -19.81 9.34 -2.09
C PRO A 194 -20.58 10.28 -1.14
N SER A 195 -21.90 10.44 -1.35
CA SER A 195 -22.74 11.30 -0.51
C SER A 195 -22.73 10.89 0.97
N SER A 196 -22.64 9.59 1.26
CA SER A 196 -22.51 9.05 2.61
C SER A 196 -21.28 9.56 3.38
N PHE A 197 -20.26 10.04 2.67
CA PHE A 197 -19.10 10.69 3.29
C PHE A 197 -19.44 12.04 3.96
N ASN A 198 -20.44 12.75 3.45
CA ASN A 198 -20.68 14.14 3.83
C ASN A 198 -20.96 14.30 5.33
N ALA A 199 -21.96 13.58 5.84
CA ALA A 199 -22.34 13.65 7.25
C ALA A 199 -21.24 13.10 8.17
N ASP A 200 -20.67 11.95 7.81
CA ASP A 200 -19.61 11.31 8.59
C ASP A 200 -18.35 12.19 8.67
N PHE A 201 -18.01 12.89 7.59
CA PHE A 201 -16.86 13.80 7.56
C PHE A 201 -17.11 15.08 8.38
N GLN A 202 -18.30 15.69 8.29
CA GLN A 202 -18.62 16.86 9.08
C GLN A 202 -18.59 16.54 10.58
N PHE A 203 -19.17 15.42 10.99
CA PHE A 203 -19.11 14.95 12.37
C PHE A 203 -17.65 14.75 12.83
N TYR A 204 -16.85 14.06 12.03
CA TYR A 204 -15.44 13.82 12.32
C TYR A 204 -14.67 15.14 12.47
N LYS A 205 -14.77 16.02 11.47
CA LYS A 205 -14.04 17.30 11.43
C LYS A 205 -14.37 18.16 12.66
N THR A 206 -15.64 18.33 12.98
CA THR A 206 -16.09 19.17 14.10
C THR A 206 -15.55 18.63 15.43
N ASN A 207 -15.76 17.34 15.70
CA ASN A 207 -15.36 16.76 16.99
C ASN A 207 -13.83 16.67 17.12
N TYR A 208 -13.11 16.40 16.02
CA TYR A 208 -11.66 16.38 16.04
C TYR A 208 -11.07 17.77 16.31
N GLN A 209 -11.59 18.80 15.66
CA GLN A 209 -11.16 20.19 15.90
C GLN A 209 -11.42 20.63 17.34
N LEU A 210 -12.59 20.27 17.92
CA LEU A 210 -12.89 20.54 19.31
C LEU A 210 -11.91 19.83 20.27
N LEU A 211 -11.56 18.58 19.98
CA LEU A 211 -10.58 17.84 20.77
C LEU A 211 -9.19 18.46 20.68
N LEU A 212 -8.72 18.83 19.49
CA LEU A 212 -7.42 19.49 19.31
C LEU A 212 -7.35 20.80 20.10
N LYS A 213 -8.39 21.61 20.02
CA LYS A 213 -8.49 22.87 20.80
C LYS A 213 -8.44 22.62 22.30
N LYS A 214 -9.16 21.59 22.78
CA LYS A 214 -9.18 21.22 24.20
C LYS A 214 -7.82 20.75 24.71
N GLU A 215 -7.10 19.97 23.89
CA GLU A 215 -5.78 19.41 24.26
C GLU A 215 -4.61 20.37 23.93
N GLY A 216 -4.89 21.53 23.31
CA GLY A 216 -3.84 22.48 22.91
C GLY A 216 -2.88 21.92 21.84
N LEU A 217 -3.41 21.07 20.93
CA LEU A 217 -2.63 20.42 19.89
C LEU A 217 -2.88 21.06 18.53
N GLU A 218 -1.81 21.18 17.73
CA GLU A 218 -1.87 21.60 16.33
C GLU A 218 -1.46 20.40 15.45
N ILE A 219 -2.42 19.80 14.77
CA ILE A 219 -2.23 18.66 13.87
C ILE A 219 -2.97 18.95 12.58
N GLU A 220 -2.24 18.98 11.47
CA GLU A 220 -2.79 19.30 10.15
C GLU A 220 -3.25 18.05 9.39
N GLU A 221 -2.74 16.88 9.76
CA GLU A 221 -3.06 15.63 9.10
C GLU A 221 -4.54 15.27 9.27
N LEU A 222 -5.14 14.86 8.15
CA LEU A 222 -6.53 14.38 8.12
C LEU A 222 -6.73 13.17 9.04
N LEU A 223 -5.78 12.25 9.06
CA LEU A 223 -5.82 11.01 9.84
C LEU A 223 -4.76 11.07 10.94
N PHE A 224 -5.17 11.41 12.13
CA PHE A 224 -4.27 11.49 13.29
C PHE A 224 -3.86 10.12 13.83
N ASN A 225 -2.72 10.08 14.52
CA ASN A 225 -2.28 8.92 15.28
C ASN A 225 -2.74 9.03 16.74
N ALA A 226 -3.13 7.90 17.35
CA ALA A 226 -3.55 7.85 18.75
C ALA A 226 -3.26 6.48 19.37
N ASN A 227 -3.02 6.50 20.68
CA ASN A 227 -3.16 5.31 21.52
C ASN A 227 -4.51 5.36 22.26
N PRO A 228 -4.89 4.35 23.08
CA PRO A 228 -6.16 4.35 23.77
C PRO A 228 -6.40 5.55 24.71
N TYR A 229 -5.35 6.26 25.09
CA TYR A 229 -5.42 7.30 26.13
C TYR A 229 -5.25 8.72 25.60
N LYS A 230 -4.52 8.91 24.49
CA LYS A 230 -4.22 10.24 23.96
C LYS A 230 -3.91 10.25 22.47
N ILE A 231 -4.06 11.42 21.86
CA ILE A 231 -3.54 11.69 20.51
C ILE A 231 -2.01 11.73 20.57
N LEU A 232 -1.38 11.13 19.58
CA LEU A 232 0.07 11.13 19.40
C LEU A 232 0.45 12.14 18.30
N ALA A 233 1.65 12.68 18.38
CA ALA A 233 2.17 13.57 17.34
C ALA A 233 2.23 12.87 15.96
N GLY A 234 1.92 13.64 14.91
CA GLY A 234 1.94 13.22 13.51
C GLY A 234 0.73 12.42 13.06
N GLY A 235 0.68 12.22 11.76
CA GLY A 235 -0.40 11.50 11.09
C GLY A 235 -0.36 9.98 11.29
N LEU A 236 -1.46 9.33 10.95
CA LEU A 236 -1.59 7.88 10.97
C LEU A 236 -0.70 7.26 9.89
N SER A 237 0.27 6.46 10.31
CA SER A 237 1.16 5.77 9.40
C SER A 237 0.45 4.67 8.58
N PRO A 238 1.01 4.22 7.44
CA PRO A 238 0.52 3.04 6.72
C PRO A 238 0.38 1.81 7.62
N ARG A 239 1.33 1.59 8.55
CA ARG A 239 1.24 0.48 9.52
C ARG A 239 0.08 0.66 10.50
N GLY A 240 -0.20 1.89 10.93
CA GLY A 240 -1.36 2.18 11.78
C GLY A 240 -2.69 1.83 11.07
N THR A 241 -2.79 2.12 9.79
CA THR A 241 -3.96 1.72 8.98
C THR A 241 -4.04 0.19 8.83
N GLU A 242 -2.92 -0.51 8.64
CA GLU A 242 -2.90 -1.98 8.61
C GLU A 242 -3.38 -2.58 9.94
N LEU A 243 -2.93 -2.04 11.09
CA LEU A 243 -3.38 -2.46 12.42
C LEU A 243 -4.88 -2.25 12.61
N PHE A 244 -5.44 -1.16 12.10
CA PHE A 244 -6.89 -0.97 12.07
C PHE A 244 -7.61 -2.11 11.33
N PHE A 245 -7.12 -2.51 10.14
CA PHE A 245 -7.69 -3.65 9.42
C PHE A 245 -7.47 -4.99 10.13
N GLU A 246 -6.35 -5.17 10.83
CA GLU A 246 -6.11 -6.36 11.65
C GLU A 246 -7.14 -6.47 12.80
N ASP A 247 -7.41 -5.36 13.50
CA ASP A 247 -8.44 -5.29 14.53
C ASP A 247 -9.84 -5.52 13.96
N LEU A 248 -10.14 -4.89 12.83
CA LEU A 248 -11.42 -5.05 12.16
C LEU A 248 -11.68 -6.52 11.78
N ARG A 249 -10.70 -7.21 11.21
CA ARG A 249 -10.81 -8.64 10.86
C ARG A 249 -11.12 -9.53 12.07
N LYS A 250 -10.51 -9.26 13.21
CA LYS A 250 -10.79 -10.00 14.46
C LYS A 250 -12.23 -9.81 14.90
N ASN A 251 -12.75 -8.58 14.83
CA ASN A 251 -14.09 -8.23 15.28
C ASN A 251 -15.22 -8.81 14.41
N ILE A 252 -15.02 -8.88 13.09
CA ILE A 252 -16.07 -9.32 12.15
C ILE A 252 -15.83 -10.69 11.52
N LYS A 253 -14.75 -11.39 11.91
CA LYS A 253 -14.31 -12.67 11.33
C LYS A 253 -14.19 -12.62 9.81
N SER A 254 -13.65 -11.53 9.29
CA SER A 254 -13.50 -11.21 7.87
C SER A 254 -12.06 -11.42 7.40
N LYS A 255 -11.87 -11.56 6.09
CA LYS A 255 -10.56 -11.52 5.44
C LYS A 255 -10.24 -10.14 4.84
N MET A 256 -11.07 -9.12 5.10
CA MET A 256 -10.94 -7.78 4.54
C MET A 256 -9.56 -7.16 4.82
N THR A 257 -8.98 -6.59 3.80
CA THR A 257 -7.74 -5.80 3.84
C THR A 257 -7.95 -4.46 3.15
N ALA A 258 -7.08 -3.50 3.37
CA ALA A 258 -7.11 -2.27 2.59
C ALA A 258 -7.01 -2.53 1.08
N LYS A 259 -6.21 -3.55 0.66
CA LYS A 259 -6.10 -3.97 -0.76
C LYS A 259 -7.43 -4.50 -1.29
N SER A 260 -8.07 -5.45 -0.59
CA SER A 260 -9.32 -6.06 -1.05
C SER A 260 -10.48 -5.06 -1.06
N LEU A 261 -10.56 -4.16 -0.07
CA LEU A 261 -11.55 -3.09 -0.02
C LEU A 261 -11.37 -2.07 -1.16
N ARG A 262 -10.11 -1.72 -1.49
CA ARG A 262 -9.80 -0.87 -2.66
C ARG A 262 -10.17 -1.55 -3.97
N GLN A 263 -9.97 -2.86 -4.08
CA GLN A 263 -10.43 -3.62 -5.26
C GLN A 263 -11.96 -3.59 -5.38
N SER A 264 -12.69 -3.66 -4.26
CA SER A 264 -14.15 -3.49 -4.26
C SER A 264 -14.58 -2.12 -4.79
N CYS A 265 -13.83 -1.05 -4.48
CA CYS A 265 -14.06 0.27 -5.07
C CYS A 265 -13.87 0.28 -6.59
N ILE A 266 -12.84 -0.40 -7.12
CA ILE A 266 -12.62 -0.50 -8.56
C ILE A 266 -13.80 -1.21 -9.25
N PHE A 267 -14.25 -2.32 -8.68
CA PHE A 267 -15.44 -3.02 -9.18
C PHE A 267 -16.71 -2.15 -9.11
N LYS A 268 -16.87 -1.35 -8.03
CA LYS A 268 -17.94 -0.37 -7.91
C LYS A 268 -17.94 0.61 -9.09
N TRP A 269 -16.81 1.20 -9.39
CA TRP A 269 -16.68 2.15 -10.50
C TRP A 269 -16.95 1.49 -11.87
N LEU A 270 -16.52 0.25 -12.06
CA LEU A 270 -16.82 -0.52 -13.27
C LEU A 270 -18.33 -0.83 -13.38
N ASN A 271 -18.99 -1.19 -12.28
CA ASN A 271 -20.44 -1.40 -12.25
C ASN A 271 -21.24 -0.10 -12.54
N GLN A 272 -20.68 1.05 -12.19
CA GLN A 272 -21.25 2.37 -12.48
C GLN A 272 -20.93 2.87 -13.91
N ASN A 273 -20.27 2.04 -14.73
CA ASN A 273 -19.84 2.38 -16.09
C ASN A 273 -18.95 3.63 -16.16
N ILE A 274 -18.16 3.90 -15.11
CA ILE A 274 -17.17 4.96 -15.13
C ILE A 274 -16.13 4.66 -16.22
N ASN A 275 -15.78 5.67 -17.00
CA ASN A 275 -14.81 5.54 -18.08
C ASN A 275 -13.48 5.00 -17.55
N HIS A 276 -12.89 4.03 -18.23
CA HIS A 276 -11.65 3.37 -17.83
C HIS A 276 -10.47 4.35 -17.70
N THR A 277 -10.41 5.39 -18.51
CA THR A 277 -9.38 6.44 -18.39
C THR A 277 -9.54 7.20 -17.07
N THR A 278 -10.77 7.56 -16.70
CA THR A 278 -11.08 8.21 -15.42
C THR A 278 -10.74 7.30 -14.23
N ILE A 279 -11.08 6.00 -14.32
CA ILE A 279 -10.69 5.05 -13.27
C ILE A 279 -9.17 4.98 -13.11
N LYS A 280 -8.41 4.94 -14.20
CA LYS A 280 -6.94 4.93 -14.18
C LYS A 280 -6.38 6.22 -13.56
N GLU A 281 -6.96 7.36 -13.89
CA GLU A 281 -6.63 8.66 -13.30
C GLU A 281 -6.84 8.63 -11.78
N TRP A 282 -8.03 8.25 -11.33
CA TRP A 282 -8.37 8.15 -9.89
C TRP A 282 -7.52 7.12 -9.14
N LEU A 283 -7.11 6.04 -9.80
CA LEU A 283 -6.19 5.06 -9.21
C LEU A 283 -4.76 5.54 -9.08
N GLY A 284 -4.43 6.65 -9.72
CA GLY A 284 -3.06 7.13 -9.73
C GLY A 284 -2.10 6.21 -10.47
N VAL A 285 -2.53 5.64 -11.58
CA VAL A 285 -1.72 4.74 -12.41
C VAL A 285 -1.46 5.33 -13.80
N THR A 286 -0.49 4.76 -14.51
CA THR A 286 -0.18 5.21 -15.88
C THR A 286 -1.32 4.84 -16.85
N PRO A 287 -1.49 5.55 -17.96
CA PRO A 287 -2.46 5.20 -19.01
C PRO A 287 -2.32 3.75 -19.52
N SER A 288 -1.09 3.21 -19.52
CA SER A 288 -0.78 1.83 -19.91
C SER A 288 -1.22 0.77 -18.89
N TYR A 289 -1.68 1.16 -17.69
CA TYR A 289 -2.18 0.21 -16.70
C TYR A 289 -3.41 -0.54 -17.25
N SER A 290 -3.40 -1.87 -17.20
CA SER A 290 -4.52 -2.67 -17.66
C SER A 290 -5.54 -2.91 -16.55
N LEU A 291 -6.82 -2.69 -16.86
CA LEU A 291 -7.97 -3.11 -16.04
C LEU A 291 -8.52 -4.48 -16.46
N GLU A 292 -7.85 -5.16 -17.38
CA GLU A 292 -8.34 -6.38 -18.02
C GLU A 292 -8.69 -7.48 -17.01
N LEU A 293 -7.83 -7.72 -16.03
CA LEU A 293 -8.11 -8.71 -14.98
C LEU A 293 -9.40 -8.41 -14.19
N TYR A 294 -9.72 -7.13 -13.96
CA TYR A 294 -10.99 -6.74 -13.33
C TYR A 294 -12.18 -6.99 -14.25
N LEU A 295 -12.03 -6.70 -15.54
CA LEU A 295 -13.08 -6.92 -16.54
C LEU A 295 -13.33 -8.41 -16.78
N GLU A 296 -12.28 -9.22 -16.86
CA GLU A 296 -12.39 -10.68 -16.95
C GLU A 296 -13.09 -11.27 -15.72
N GLU A 297 -12.74 -10.79 -14.54
CA GLU A 297 -13.35 -11.27 -13.30
C GLU A 297 -14.84 -10.88 -13.21
N LEU A 298 -15.23 -9.70 -13.70
CA LEU A 298 -16.63 -9.31 -13.85
C LEU A 298 -17.38 -10.23 -14.82
N LYS A 299 -16.77 -10.60 -15.94
CA LYS A 299 -17.38 -11.52 -16.92
C LYS A 299 -17.58 -12.92 -16.34
N LYS A 300 -16.59 -13.42 -15.56
CA LYS A 300 -16.66 -14.75 -14.95
C LYS A 300 -17.72 -14.85 -13.84
N ASN A 301 -17.91 -13.79 -13.07
CA ASN A 301 -18.82 -13.78 -11.92
C ASN A 301 -19.57 -12.44 -11.79
N PRO A 302 -20.49 -12.14 -12.69
CA PRO A 302 -21.17 -10.84 -12.70
C PRO A 302 -22.06 -10.63 -11.46
N VAL A 303 -22.72 -11.68 -10.96
CA VAL A 303 -23.60 -11.58 -9.78
C VAL A 303 -22.82 -11.39 -8.50
N GLY A 304 -21.69 -12.10 -8.33
CA GLY A 304 -20.86 -12.01 -7.14
C GLY A 304 -20.00 -10.74 -7.06
N LYS A 305 -19.98 -9.93 -8.12
CA LYS A 305 -19.18 -8.68 -8.21
C LYS A 305 -20.05 -7.43 -8.35
N VAL A 306 -21.28 -7.47 -7.85
CA VAL A 306 -22.16 -6.29 -7.81
C VAL A 306 -21.78 -5.42 -6.63
N PHE A 307 -21.23 -4.24 -6.89
CA PHE A 307 -20.85 -3.24 -5.91
C PHE A 307 -21.60 -1.93 -6.18
N LYS A 308 -22.02 -1.26 -5.12
CA LYS A 308 -22.81 -0.02 -5.16
C LYS A 308 -22.20 1.02 -4.24
N ASP A 309 -22.57 2.28 -4.41
CA ASP A 309 -22.34 3.27 -3.38
C ASP A 309 -23.17 2.90 -2.13
N ILE A 310 -22.56 3.14 -0.99
CA ILE A 310 -23.27 3.04 0.27
C ILE A 310 -24.11 4.32 0.37
N GLN A 311 -25.41 4.16 0.35
CA GLN A 311 -26.36 5.24 0.57
C GLN A 311 -26.54 5.43 2.08
N ASP A 312 -26.70 6.68 2.53
CA ASP A 312 -27.21 6.94 3.86
C ASP A 312 -28.58 6.27 3.93
N GLN A 313 -28.70 5.26 4.79
CA GLN A 313 -30.02 4.76 5.15
C GLN A 313 -30.65 5.86 6.01
N GLU A 314 -31.70 6.49 5.48
CA GLU A 314 -32.59 7.38 6.21
C GLU A 314 -33.15 6.72 7.47
#